data_8d9a55501108cdc8bf6ff964a43352ec
#
_entry.id   8d9a55501108cdc8bf6ff964a43352ec
#
_cell.length_a   1.000
_cell.length_b   1.000
_cell.length_c   1.000
_cell.angle_alpha   90.00
_cell.angle_beta   90.00
_cell.angle_gamma   90.00
#
_symmetry.space_group_name_H-M   'P 1'
#
loop_
_entity.id
_entity.type
_entity.pdbx_description
1 polymer ?
#
loop_
_entity_poly.entity_id
_entity_poly.type
_entity_poly.pdbx_seq_one_letter_code
_entity_poly.pdbx_strand_id
1 'polypeptide(L)'
;MIVSVIGSLAYLQGVGICHRDLKPANLFLLPSFEVKVIDFGESKDYFRESDDGGAGTMATIRGTPQYLSPLLWRAHVEEGGNSRHAQHNIFKSDVFSCGLIFYQFASMEDVTGFN
;
A
#
# COMPACT_ATOMS: atom_id res chain seq x y z
N MET A 1 -5.34 -16.01 7.48
CA MET A 1 -4.38 -15.13 6.77
C MET A 1 -5.03 -13.85 6.24
N ILE A 2 -5.98 -13.92 5.33
CA ILE A 2 -6.66 -12.72 4.77
C ILE A 2 -7.28 -11.85 5.86
N VAL A 3 -7.99 -12.44 6.82
CA VAL A 3 -8.63 -11.72 7.93
C VAL A 3 -7.60 -10.96 8.76
N SER A 4 -6.44 -11.56 9.05
CA SER A 4 -5.36 -10.90 9.80
C SER A 4 -4.80 -9.68 9.06
N VAL A 5 -4.60 -9.81 7.75
CA VAL A 5 -4.08 -8.69 6.92
C VAL A 5 -5.10 -7.55 6.86
N ILE A 6 -6.37 -7.87 6.60
CA ILE A 6 -7.45 -6.86 6.57
C ILE A 6 -7.59 -6.18 7.93
N GLY A 7 -7.56 -6.95 9.03
CA GLY A 7 -7.62 -6.41 10.39
C GLY A 7 -6.46 -5.45 10.69
N SER A 8 -5.24 -5.83 10.30
CA SER A 8 -4.06 -4.96 10.45
C SER A 8 -4.20 -3.66 9.65
N LEU A 9 -4.66 -3.76 8.41
CA LEU A 9 -4.86 -2.60 7.55
C LEU A 9 -5.96 -1.66 8.10
N ALA A 10 -7.07 -2.23 8.55
CA ALA A 10 -8.16 -1.46 9.18
C ALA A 10 -7.67 -0.74 10.46
N TYR A 11 -6.88 -1.41 11.27
CA TYR A 11 -6.27 -0.79 12.45
C TYR A 11 -5.37 0.38 12.08
N LEU A 12 -4.46 0.19 11.13
CA LEU A 12 -3.54 1.24 10.68
C LEU A 12 -4.30 2.46 10.15
N GLN A 13 -5.32 2.24 9.32
CA GLN A 13 -6.18 3.32 8.83
C GLN A 13 -6.91 4.04 9.96
N GLY A 14 -7.38 3.31 10.96
CA GLY A 14 -8.05 3.87 12.13
C GLY A 14 -7.17 4.80 12.96
N VAL A 15 -5.85 4.57 12.97
CA VAL A 15 -4.88 5.44 13.65
C VAL A 15 -4.15 6.40 12.69
N GLY A 16 -4.59 6.47 11.43
CA GLY A 16 -4.07 7.41 10.43
C GLY A 16 -2.74 7.02 9.81
N ILE A 17 -2.35 5.75 9.89
CA ILE A 17 -1.09 5.27 9.33
C ILE A 17 -1.34 4.57 8.00
N CYS A 18 -0.61 4.98 6.96
CA CYS A 18 -0.50 4.29 5.68
C CYS A 18 0.84 3.59 5.59
N HIS A 19 0.83 2.33 5.20
CA HIS A 19 2.03 1.52 5.08
C HIS A 19 2.86 1.91 3.85
N ARG A 20 2.22 2.06 2.70
CA ARG A 20 2.75 2.49 1.39
C ARG A 20 3.73 1.54 0.70
N ASP A 21 4.03 0.38 1.28
CA ASP A 21 4.86 -0.66 0.65
C ASP A 21 4.36 -2.06 1.00
N LEU A 22 3.05 -2.28 0.89
CA LEU A 22 2.46 -3.61 1.09
C LEU A 22 2.83 -4.53 -0.08
N LYS A 23 3.45 -5.66 0.27
CA LYS A 23 3.87 -6.73 -0.64
C LYS A 23 4.09 -8.01 0.17
N PRO A 24 4.13 -9.19 -0.46
CA PRO A 24 4.34 -10.45 0.27
C PRO A 24 5.57 -10.46 1.17
N ALA A 25 6.68 -9.84 0.75
CA ALA A 25 7.91 -9.75 1.54
C ALA A 25 7.74 -8.98 2.87
N ASN A 26 6.72 -8.12 2.96
CA ASN A 26 6.41 -7.32 4.16
C ASN A 26 5.28 -7.93 5.00
N LEU A 27 4.92 -9.18 4.72
CA LEU A 27 3.95 -9.95 5.49
C LEU A 27 4.66 -11.14 6.15
N PHE A 28 4.62 -11.22 7.46
CA PHE A 28 5.23 -12.29 8.22
C PHE A 28 4.16 -13.24 8.76
N LEU A 29 4.17 -14.49 8.29
CA LEU A 29 3.25 -15.51 8.74
C LEU A 29 3.77 -16.17 10.04
N LEU A 30 2.96 -16.10 11.09
CA LEU A 30 3.23 -16.73 12.37
C LEU A 30 2.83 -18.22 12.35
N PRO A 31 3.40 -19.04 13.24
CA PRO A 31 2.96 -20.44 13.41
C PRO A 31 1.47 -20.58 13.75
N SER A 32 0.85 -19.56 14.32
CA SER A 32 -0.60 -19.48 14.59
C SER A 32 -1.46 -19.22 13.35
N PHE A 33 -0.85 -19.12 12.16
CA PHE A 33 -1.48 -18.67 10.90
C PHE A 33 -1.98 -17.21 10.91
N GLU A 34 -1.60 -16.44 11.92
CA GLU A 34 -1.77 -14.99 11.91
C GLU A 34 -0.68 -14.34 11.06
N VAL A 35 -1.02 -13.20 10.44
CA VAL A 35 -0.06 -12.44 9.65
C VAL A 35 0.25 -11.12 10.33
N LYS A 36 1.53 -10.81 10.44
CA LYS A 36 2.03 -9.49 10.86
C LYS A 36 2.49 -8.71 9.65
N VAL A 37 2.10 -7.45 9.60
CA VAL A 37 2.65 -6.47 8.65
C VAL A 37 3.94 -5.93 9.26
N ILE A 38 4.99 -5.93 8.47
CA ILE A 38 6.33 -5.48 8.88
C ILE A 38 6.86 -4.42 7.91
N ASP A 39 7.99 -3.80 8.25
CA ASP A 39 8.70 -2.80 7.44
C ASP A 39 7.88 -1.53 7.15
N PHE A 40 7.86 -0.64 8.13
CA PHE A 40 7.19 0.66 8.07
C PHE A 40 8.11 1.79 7.56
N GLY A 41 9.21 1.46 6.90
CA GLY A 41 10.19 2.43 6.41
C GLY A 41 9.63 3.47 5.44
N GLU A 42 8.59 3.11 4.67
CA GLU A 42 7.89 3.99 3.72
C GLU A 42 6.58 4.55 4.28
N SER A 43 6.21 4.22 5.51
CA SER A 43 4.92 4.59 6.09
C SER A 43 4.78 6.10 6.31
N LYS A 44 3.53 6.54 6.35
CA LYS A 44 3.16 7.92 6.63
C LYS A 44 2.09 7.98 7.72
N ASP A 45 2.30 8.84 8.70
CA ASP A 45 1.28 9.22 9.69
C ASP A 45 0.47 10.41 9.14
N TYR A 46 -0.67 10.09 8.55
CA TYR A 46 -1.54 11.08 7.91
C TYR A 46 -2.07 12.11 8.90
N PHE A 47 -2.38 11.72 10.14
CA PHE A 47 -2.95 12.64 11.13
C PHE A 47 -1.94 13.66 11.65
N ARG A 48 -0.64 13.32 11.61
CA ARG A 48 0.44 14.22 12.04
C ARG A 48 1.04 15.06 10.93
N GLU A 49 1.10 14.49 9.72
CA GLU A 49 1.87 15.06 8.60
C GLU A 49 1.02 15.80 7.57
N SER A 50 -0.31 15.78 7.69
CA SER A 50 -1.19 16.49 6.77
C SER A 50 -2.00 17.53 7.51
N ASP A 51 -1.75 18.79 7.18
CA ASP A 51 -2.57 19.92 7.64
C ASP A 51 -3.94 20.00 6.92
N ASP A 52 -4.12 19.25 5.85
CA ASP A 52 -5.21 19.44 4.89
C ASP A 52 -6.39 18.47 5.01
N GLY A 53 -6.44 17.60 6.00
CA GLY A 53 -7.63 16.80 6.40
C GLY A 53 -8.48 16.13 5.31
N GLY A 54 -8.02 16.04 4.06
CA GLY A 54 -8.81 15.63 2.91
C GLY A 54 -8.27 14.44 2.12
N ALA A 55 -9.19 13.60 1.62
CA ALA A 55 -8.89 12.62 0.59
C ALA A 55 -8.42 13.34 -0.68
N GLY A 56 -7.27 12.94 -1.23
CA GLY A 56 -6.72 13.56 -2.44
C GLY A 56 -5.58 14.54 -2.20
N THR A 57 -4.88 14.42 -1.08
CA THR A 57 -3.67 15.19 -0.79
C THR A 57 -2.53 14.82 -1.72
N MET A 58 -1.71 15.81 -2.09
CA MET A 58 -0.44 15.54 -2.77
C MET A 58 0.49 14.79 -1.82
N ALA A 59 0.80 13.56 -2.16
CA ALA A 59 1.70 12.72 -1.37
C ALA A 59 2.81 12.14 -2.24
N THR A 60 3.97 11.90 -1.63
CA THR A 60 5.11 11.27 -2.28
C THR A 60 4.73 9.88 -2.78
N ILE A 61 5.12 9.53 -3.99
CA ILE A 61 4.99 8.18 -4.50
C ILE A 61 6.04 7.31 -3.82
N ARG A 62 5.58 6.29 -3.11
CA ARG A 62 6.39 5.32 -2.39
C ARG A 62 5.86 3.93 -2.64
N GLY A 63 6.73 2.94 -2.47
CA GLY A 63 6.38 1.54 -2.58
C GLY A 63 7.11 0.82 -3.70
N THR A 64 6.77 -0.45 -3.85
CA THR A 64 7.35 -1.34 -4.87
C THR A 64 6.51 -1.22 -6.16
N PRO A 65 7.12 -0.93 -7.33
CA PRO A 65 6.40 -0.59 -8.57
C PRO A 65 5.25 -1.53 -8.93
N GLN A 66 5.47 -2.83 -8.81
CA GLN A 66 4.50 -3.86 -9.18
C GLN A 66 3.24 -3.86 -8.30
N TYR A 67 3.29 -3.28 -7.11
CA TYR A 67 2.16 -3.19 -6.17
C TYR A 67 1.56 -1.78 -6.07
N LEU A 68 2.07 -0.80 -6.82
CA LEU A 68 1.48 0.53 -6.88
C LEU A 68 0.07 0.48 -7.46
N SER A 69 -0.83 1.31 -6.95
CA SER A 69 -2.15 1.48 -7.56
C SER A 69 -2.03 2.02 -8.99
N PRO A 70 -3.02 1.78 -9.87
CA PRO A 70 -2.97 2.26 -11.26
C PRO A 70 -2.73 3.76 -11.38
N LEU A 71 -3.28 4.55 -10.47
CA LEU A 71 -3.07 5.99 -10.43
C LEU A 71 -1.60 6.32 -10.15
N LEU A 72 -1.00 5.69 -9.15
CA LEU A 72 0.41 5.91 -8.80
C LEU A 72 1.36 5.38 -9.87
N TRP A 73 1.04 4.21 -10.44
CA TRP A 73 1.81 3.64 -11.54
C TRP A 73 1.83 4.56 -12.76
N ARG A 74 0.66 5.06 -13.16
CA ARG A 74 0.54 6.00 -14.28
C ARG A 74 1.37 7.26 -14.02
N ALA A 75 1.24 7.90 -12.87
CA ALA A 75 2.01 9.07 -12.51
C ALA A 75 3.52 8.80 -12.53
N HIS A 76 3.94 7.63 -12.04
CA HIS A 76 5.34 7.21 -12.07
C HIS A 76 5.89 7.04 -13.49
N VAL A 77 5.11 6.43 -14.38
CA VAL A 77 5.52 6.15 -15.76
C VAL A 77 5.47 7.39 -16.64
N GLU A 78 4.39 8.18 -16.57
CA GLU A 78 4.18 9.38 -17.42
C GLU A 78 5.26 10.45 -17.19
N GLU A 79 5.80 10.52 -15.99
CA GLU A 79 6.90 11.43 -15.67
C GLU A 79 8.29 10.79 -15.80
N GLY A 80 8.40 9.70 -16.56
CA GLY A 80 9.68 9.01 -16.81
C GLY A 80 10.34 8.45 -15.58
N GLY A 81 9.56 8.05 -14.58
CA GLY A 81 10.06 7.55 -13.29
C GLY A 81 10.53 8.66 -12.34
N ASN A 82 10.36 9.92 -12.72
CA ASN A 82 10.79 11.08 -11.93
C ASN A 82 9.69 11.69 -11.07
N SER A 83 8.41 11.28 -11.25
CA SER A 83 7.33 11.78 -10.42
C SER A 83 7.54 11.41 -8.97
N ARG A 84 7.66 12.42 -8.14
CA ARG A 84 7.85 12.24 -6.69
C ARG A 84 6.54 12.37 -5.93
N HIS A 85 5.52 12.96 -6.54
CA HIS A 85 4.24 13.26 -5.88
C HIS A 85 3.06 13.00 -6.81
N ALA A 86 1.96 12.52 -6.26
CA ALA A 86 0.69 12.40 -6.95
C ALA A 86 -0.44 12.75 -5.99
N GLN A 87 -1.49 13.39 -6.53
CA GLN A 87 -2.71 13.61 -5.76
C GLN A 87 -3.51 12.31 -5.69
N HIS A 88 -3.58 11.70 -4.52
CA HIS A 88 -4.25 10.42 -4.33
C HIS A 88 -4.66 10.21 -2.88
N ASN A 89 -5.57 9.27 -2.69
CA ASN A 89 -5.90 8.78 -1.36
C ASN A 89 -4.91 7.66 -0.99
N ILE A 90 -4.00 7.96 -0.08
CA ILE A 90 -2.93 7.04 0.33
C ILE A 90 -3.46 5.74 0.95
N PHE A 91 -4.60 5.79 1.66
CA PHE A 91 -5.23 4.60 2.25
C PHE A 91 -5.79 3.67 1.18
N LYS A 92 -6.41 4.21 0.13
CA LYS A 92 -6.92 3.41 -1.00
C LYS A 92 -5.80 2.72 -1.78
N SER A 93 -4.63 3.32 -1.83
CA SER A 93 -3.45 2.70 -2.44
C SER A 93 -3.00 1.45 -1.68
N ASP A 94 -3.01 1.50 -0.35
CA ASP A 94 -2.74 0.31 0.47
C ASP A 94 -3.78 -0.80 0.24
N VAL A 95 -5.06 -0.44 0.08
CA VAL A 95 -6.13 -1.40 -0.22
C VAL A 95 -5.90 -2.08 -1.56
N PHE A 96 -5.49 -1.33 -2.58
CA PHE A 96 -5.16 -1.90 -3.90
C PHE A 96 -4.00 -2.91 -3.80
N SER A 97 -2.90 -2.51 -3.14
CA SER A 97 -1.74 -3.40 -2.93
C SER A 97 -2.14 -4.69 -2.20
N CYS A 98 -3.00 -4.57 -1.17
CA CYS A 98 -3.55 -5.71 -0.44
C CYS A 98 -4.36 -6.65 -1.35
N GLY A 99 -5.18 -6.09 -2.24
CA GLY A 99 -5.93 -6.88 -3.24
C GLY A 99 -5.03 -7.67 -4.18
N LEU A 100 -3.95 -7.07 -4.66
CA LEU A 100 -2.96 -7.77 -5.50
C LEU A 100 -2.28 -8.91 -4.75
N ILE A 101 -1.93 -8.71 -3.48
CA ILE A 101 -1.34 -9.76 -2.64
C ILE A 101 -2.30 -10.94 -2.50
N PHE A 102 -3.58 -10.70 -2.25
CA PHE A 102 -4.58 -11.76 -2.14
C PHE A 102 -4.78 -12.50 -3.46
N TYR A 103 -4.83 -11.77 -4.58
CA TYR A 103 -4.88 -12.38 -5.91
C TYR A 103 -3.65 -13.28 -6.14
N GLN A 104 -2.46 -12.78 -5.88
CA GLN A 104 -1.21 -13.53 -6.04
C GLN A 104 -1.20 -14.82 -5.21
N PHE A 105 -1.65 -14.77 -3.97
CA PHE A 105 -1.71 -15.97 -3.13
C PHE A 105 -2.78 -16.96 -3.57
N ALA A 106 -3.91 -16.47 -4.08
CA ALA A 106 -5.00 -17.34 -4.54
C ALA A 106 -4.70 -17.98 -5.89
N SER A 107 -4.12 -17.24 -6.83
CA SER A 107 -3.80 -17.73 -8.18
C SER A 107 -2.45 -18.41 -8.29
N MET A 108 -1.52 -18.11 -7.39
CA MET A 108 -0.10 -18.49 -7.47
C MET A 108 0.60 -17.89 -8.71
N GLU A 109 0.05 -16.81 -9.25
CA GLU A 109 0.57 -16.11 -10.43
C GLU A 109 1.30 -14.83 -10.05
N ASP A 110 2.19 -14.38 -10.94
CA ASP A 110 2.82 -13.07 -10.83
C ASP A 110 1.80 -11.96 -11.12
N VAL A 111 1.90 -10.86 -10.39
CA VAL A 111 1.02 -9.70 -10.55
C VAL A 111 1.64 -8.55 -11.34
N THR A 112 2.80 -8.78 -11.96
CA THR A 112 3.46 -7.78 -12.82
C THR A 112 2.53 -7.37 -13.98
N GLY A 113 2.33 -6.08 -14.13
CA GLY A 113 1.48 -5.53 -15.19
C GLY A 113 -0.01 -5.43 -14.87
N PHE A 114 -0.44 -5.74 -13.65
CA PHE A 114 -1.84 -5.57 -13.22
C PHE A 114 -2.22 -4.10 -12.97
N ASN A 115 -1.24 -3.26 -12.74
CA ASN A 115 -1.41 -1.85 -12.47
C ASN A 115 -1.14 -0.97 -13.70
#